data_385cf00247b37a21eb82c65bac297d51
#
_entry.id   385cf00247b37a21eb82c65bac297d51
#
_cell.length_a   1.000
_cell.length_b   1.000
_cell.length_c   1.000
_cell.angle_alpha   90.00
_cell.angle_beta   90.00
_cell.angle_gamma   90.00
#
_symmetry.space_group_name_H-M   'P 1'
#
loop_
_entity.id
_entity.type
_entity.pdbx_description
1 polymer ?
#
loop_
_entity_poly.entity_id
_entity_poly.type
_entity_poly.pdbx_seq_one_letter_code
_entity_poly.pdbx_strand_id
1 'polypeptide(L)'
;MVYIGAESGSDKVLTMVNKGETRQQLIDGVKKLEAAGLKTSVTFISGLAGPELWEEHAIETGTMIAEMNASYVSLLTLMLQPPAPMLEDYKAGRFTLLTPEEVLAETCLMLKYARPSKPCVFRSNHASNYVSLRGNLPMDNESMIASLKRCMEDRGLLKDERFRML
;
A
#
# COMPACT_ATOMS: atom_id res chain seq x y z
N MET A 1 -3.51 17.33 11.09
CA MET A 1 -3.22 16.22 10.16
C MET A 1 -4.52 15.53 9.83
N VAL A 2 -4.74 15.16 8.56
CA VAL A 2 -5.93 14.43 8.10
C VAL A 2 -5.50 13.04 7.66
N TYR A 3 -6.15 12.00 8.17
CA TYR A 3 -5.91 10.60 7.79
C TYR A 3 -6.91 10.18 6.73
N ILE A 4 -6.43 9.55 5.65
CA ILE A 4 -7.23 9.15 4.49
C ILE A 4 -6.87 7.72 4.13
N GLY A 5 -7.85 6.81 4.19
CA GLY A 5 -7.73 5.49 3.60
C GLY A 5 -7.94 5.61 2.10
N ALA A 6 -6.91 5.40 1.30
CA ALA A 6 -7.03 5.33 -0.16
C ALA A 6 -7.14 3.89 -0.65
N GLU A 7 -6.58 2.97 0.08
CA GLU A 7 -6.53 1.51 -0.10
C GLU A 7 -5.79 1.08 -1.37
N SER A 8 -6.10 1.66 -2.53
CA SER A 8 -5.53 1.34 -3.85
C SER A 8 -5.44 2.57 -4.73
N GLY A 9 -4.51 2.54 -5.70
CA GLY A 9 -4.48 3.48 -6.82
C GLY A 9 -5.23 2.98 -8.06
N SER A 10 -5.69 1.72 -8.07
CA SER A 10 -6.45 1.14 -9.18
C SER A 10 -7.95 1.29 -8.98
N ASP A 11 -8.65 1.92 -9.93
CA ASP A 11 -10.12 2.04 -9.91
C ASP A 11 -10.82 0.67 -9.96
N LYS A 12 -10.19 -0.34 -10.59
CA LYS A 12 -10.73 -1.71 -10.56
C LYS A 12 -10.71 -2.29 -9.14
N VAL A 13 -9.59 -2.14 -8.44
CA VAL A 13 -9.45 -2.62 -7.06
C VAL A 13 -10.36 -1.83 -6.12
N LEU A 14 -10.46 -0.51 -6.28
CA LEU A 14 -11.38 0.34 -5.52
C LEU A 14 -12.84 -0.09 -5.70
N THR A 15 -13.23 -0.43 -6.94
CA THR A 15 -14.57 -0.96 -7.24
C THR A 15 -14.78 -2.34 -6.60
N MET A 16 -13.78 -3.23 -6.69
CA MET A 16 -13.83 -4.59 -6.11
C MET A 16 -14.08 -4.57 -4.60
N VAL A 17 -13.50 -3.59 -3.89
CA VAL A 17 -13.65 -3.46 -2.44
C VAL A 17 -14.77 -2.49 -2.02
N ASN A 18 -15.58 -2.02 -2.95
CA ASN A 18 -16.67 -1.06 -2.71
C ASN A 18 -16.20 0.22 -1.99
N LYS A 19 -15.06 0.77 -2.39
CA LYS A 19 -14.48 1.97 -1.74
C LYS A 19 -15.40 3.19 -1.83
N GLY A 20 -16.15 3.33 -2.91
CA GLY A 20 -17.09 4.44 -3.12
C GLY A 20 -16.47 5.70 -3.72
N GLU A 21 -15.15 5.84 -3.71
CA GLU A 21 -14.39 6.92 -4.35
C GLU A 21 -13.53 6.37 -5.49
N THR A 22 -13.30 7.21 -6.50
CA THR A 22 -12.36 6.92 -7.58
C THR A 22 -10.94 7.39 -7.23
N ARG A 23 -9.94 6.85 -7.90
CA ARG A 23 -8.55 7.30 -7.83
C ARG A 23 -8.44 8.83 -7.98
N GLN A 24 -9.12 9.41 -8.97
CA GLN A 24 -9.05 10.85 -9.22
C GLN A 24 -9.66 11.68 -8.08
N GLN A 25 -10.79 11.26 -7.52
CA GLN A 25 -11.40 11.93 -6.38
C GLN A 25 -10.48 11.94 -5.14
N LEU A 26 -9.80 10.82 -4.87
CA LEU A 26 -8.84 10.73 -3.78
C LEU A 26 -7.63 11.67 -4.00
N ILE A 27 -7.06 11.70 -5.22
CA ILE A 27 -5.97 12.61 -5.58
C ILE A 27 -6.40 14.08 -5.38
N ASP A 28 -7.56 14.46 -5.90
CA ASP A 28 -8.06 15.84 -5.81
C ASP A 28 -8.35 16.25 -4.36
N GLY A 29 -8.88 15.32 -3.57
CA GLY A 29 -9.12 15.52 -2.14
C GLY A 29 -7.82 15.81 -1.38
N VAL A 30 -6.80 14.97 -1.58
CA VAL A 30 -5.47 15.16 -0.95
C VAL A 30 -4.85 16.48 -1.38
N LYS A 31 -4.84 16.78 -2.68
CA LYS A 31 -4.28 18.04 -3.21
C LYS A 31 -4.97 19.28 -2.61
N LYS A 32 -6.30 19.26 -2.45
CA LYS A 32 -7.06 20.36 -1.84
C LYS A 32 -6.67 20.57 -0.37
N LEU A 33 -6.53 19.49 0.39
CA LEU A 33 -6.13 19.55 1.80
C LEU A 33 -4.71 20.09 1.96
N GLU A 34 -3.75 19.58 1.19
CA GLU A 34 -2.36 20.03 1.21
C GLU A 34 -2.25 21.50 0.77
N ALA A 35 -3.01 21.94 -0.25
CA ALA A 35 -3.06 23.32 -0.69
C ALA A 35 -3.65 24.27 0.38
N ALA A 36 -4.56 23.75 1.22
CA ALA A 36 -5.09 24.47 2.38
C ALA A 36 -4.16 24.47 3.60
N GLY A 37 -2.92 23.96 3.47
CA GLY A 37 -1.93 23.88 4.55
C GLY A 37 -2.16 22.76 5.56
N LEU A 38 -3.06 21.81 5.26
CA LEU A 38 -3.32 20.64 6.09
C LEU A 38 -2.43 19.49 5.65
N LYS A 39 -1.64 18.95 6.58
CA LYS A 39 -0.86 17.73 6.31
C LYS A 39 -1.77 16.53 6.19
N THR A 40 -1.58 15.72 5.15
CA THR A 40 -2.31 14.48 4.92
C THR A 40 -1.45 13.25 5.21
N SER A 41 -2.08 12.18 5.72
CA SER A 41 -1.50 10.85 5.87
C SER A 41 -2.39 9.87 5.14
N VAL A 42 -1.91 9.38 4.00
CA VAL A 42 -2.68 8.50 3.10
C VAL A 42 -2.25 7.06 3.28
N THR A 43 -3.22 6.17 3.49
CA THR A 43 -2.98 4.75 3.74
C THR A 43 -3.38 3.91 2.53
N PHE A 44 -2.51 2.97 2.17
CA PHE A 44 -2.74 1.94 1.14
C PHE A 44 -2.61 0.55 1.74
N ILE A 45 -3.20 -0.46 1.07
CA ILE A 45 -3.19 -1.85 1.54
C ILE A 45 -2.54 -2.74 0.49
N SER A 46 -1.36 -3.25 0.79
CA SER A 46 -0.66 -4.25 -0.03
C SER A 46 -1.39 -5.60 0.02
N GLY A 47 -1.42 -6.31 -1.10
CA GLY A 47 -2.12 -7.58 -1.25
C GLY A 47 -3.63 -7.47 -1.49
N LEU A 48 -4.18 -6.25 -1.52
CA LEU A 48 -5.63 -6.03 -1.67
C LEU A 48 -6.17 -6.50 -3.02
N ALA A 49 -5.33 -6.46 -4.05
CA ALA A 49 -5.70 -6.80 -5.43
C ALA A 49 -5.71 -8.32 -5.72
N GLY A 50 -5.11 -9.13 -4.85
CA GLY A 50 -4.88 -10.54 -5.11
C GLY A 50 -3.90 -10.79 -6.26
N PRO A 51 -3.65 -12.07 -6.64
CA PRO A 51 -2.60 -12.41 -7.59
C PRO A 51 -2.89 -11.99 -9.03
N GLU A 52 -4.15 -11.71 -9.39
CA GLU A 52 -4.51 -11.36 -10.77
C GLU A 52 -4.27 -9.88 -11.10
N LEU A 53 -4.32 -8.99 -10.11
CA LEU A 53 -4.25 -7.54 -10.31
C LEU A 53 -3.11 -6.87 -9.53
N TRP A 54 -2.22 -7.61 -8.89
CA TRP A 54 -1.18 -7.05 -8.03
C TRP A 54 -0.23 -6.09 -8.76
N GLU A 55 0.14 -6.38 -10.02
CA GLU A 55 1.03 -5.50 -10.81
C GLU A 55 0.34 -4.17 -11.15
N GLU A 56 -0.92 -4.23 -11.62
CA GLU A 56 -1.73 -3.05 -11.90
C GLU A 56 -1.90 -2.22 -10.61
N HIS A 57 -2.27 -2.88 -9.51
CA HIS A 57 -2.41 -2.25 -8.21
C HIS A 57 -1.13 -1.55 -7.77
N ALA A 58 0.02 -2.21 -7.87
CA ALA A 58 1.32 -1.65 -7.48
C ALA A 58 1.70 -0.42 -8.32
N ILE A 59 1.57 -0.52 -9.64
CA ILE A 59 1.93 0.56 -10.57
C ILE A 59 1.01 1.77 -10.38
N GLU A 60 -0.30 1.54 -10.34
CA GLU A 60 -1.28 2.61 -10.20
C GLU A 60 -1.25 3.25 -8.81
N THR A 61 -0.98 2.46 -7.75
CA THR A 61 -0.76 3.02 -6.40
C THR A 61 0.50 3.86 -6.35
N GLY A 62 1.61 3.38 -6.91
CA GLY A 62 2.86 4.16 -6.98
C GLY A 62 2.70 5.46 -7.75
N THR A 63 2.05 5.43 -8.91
CA THR A 63 1.77 6.65 -9.70
C THR A 63 0.81 7.59 -9.00
N MET A 64 -0.20 7.07 -8.31
CA MET A 64 -1.11 7.87 -7.49
C MET A 64 -0.36 8.59 -6.35
N ILE A 65 0.55 7.92 -5.65
CA ILE A 65 1.42 8.52 -4.63
C ILE A 65 2.25 9.66 -5.22
N ALA A 66 2.80 9.46 -6.42
CA ALA A 66 3.57 10.49 -7.10
C ALA A 66 2.72 11.72 -7.46
N GLU A 67 1.47 11.52 -7.89
CA GLU A 67 0.58 12.58 -8.31
C GLU A 67 -0.02 13.40 -7.16
N MET A 68 -0.39 12.76 -6.05
CA MET A 68 -1.12 13.41 -4.95
C MET A 68 -0.23 14.33 -4.10
N ASN A 69 1.08 14.10 -4.06
CA ASN A 69 2.03 14.87 -3.25
C ASN A 69 1.59 15.00 -1.77
N ALA A 70 1.14 13.89 -1.17
CA ALA A 70 0.79 13.83 0.24
C ALA A 70 2.00 14.07 1.16
N SER A 71 1.79 14.63 2.35
CA SER A 71 2.84 14.80 3.36
C SER A 71 3.35 13.46 3.88
N TYR A 72 2.45 12.49 4.07
CA TYR A 72 2.74 11.15 4.58
C TYR A 72 2.01 10.08 3.78
N VAL A 73 2.66 8.95 3.59
CA VAL A 73 2.08 7.72 3.03
C VAL A 73 2.37 6.55 3.96
N SER A 74 1.36 5.76 4.25
CA SER A 74 1.46 4.54 5.03
C SER A 74 1.04 3.33 4.18
N LEU A 75 1.75 2.21 4.35
CA LEU A 75 1.40 0.95 3.72
C LEU A 75 1.15 -0.11 4.79
N LEU A 76 0.01 -0.77 4.70
CA LEU A 76 -0.37 -1.92 5.50
C LEU A 76 -0.44 -3.15 4.59
N THR A 77 -0.31 -4.34 5.16
CA THR A 77 -0.58 -5.59 4.44
C THR A 77 -1.97 -6.11 4.80
N LEU A 78 -2.70 -6.55 3.79
CA LEU A 78 -4.05 -7.11 3.95
C LEU A 78 -4.04 -8.25 5.00
N MET A 79 -4.98 -8.15 5.94
CA MET A 79 -5.32 -9.21 6.88
C MET A 79 -6.85 -9.36 6.90
N LEU A 80 -7.32 -10.56 6.62
CA LEU A 80 -8.76 -10.85 6.57
C LEU A 80 -9.24 -11.30 7.94
N GLN A 81 -10.09 -10.49 8.58
CA GLN A 81 -10.72 -10.80 9.87
C GLN A 81 -12.22 -10.49 9.83
N PRO A 82 -13.04 -11.19 10.63
CA PRO A 82 -14.44 -10.82 10.76
C PRO A 82 -14.62 -9.37 11.26
N PRO A 83 -15.61 -8.62 10.77
CA PRO A 83 -16.67 -9.00 9.83
C PRO A 83 -16.40 -8.66 8.34
N ALA A 84 -15.14 -8.63 7.90
CA ALA A 84 -14.79 -8.22 6.54
C ALA A 84 -15.46 -9.12 5.48
N PRO A 85 -16.27 -8.56 4.54
CA PRO A 85 -16.93 -9.36 3.50
C PRO A 85 -15.94 -10.17 2.64
N MET A 86 -14.77 -9.62 2.38
CA MET A 86 -13.69 -10.26 1.62
C MET A 86 -13.18 -11.57 2.27
N LEU A 87 -13.38 -11.74 3.58
CA LEU A 87 -13.08 -13.02 4.26
C LEU A 87 -13.96 -14.16 3.74
N GLU A 88 -15.23 -13.89 3.42
CA GLU A 88 -16.13 -14.90 2.88
C GLU A 88 -15.76 -15.25 1.42
N ASP A 89 -15.27 -14.29 0.64
CA ASP A 89 -14.73 -14.57 -0.71
C ASP A 89 -13.47 -15.43 -0.64
N TYR A 90 -12.58 -15.15 0.31
CA TYR A 90 -11.40 -15.97 0.56
C TYR A 90 -11.77 -17.40 0.95
N LYS A 91 -12.68 -17.60 1.91
CA LYS A 91 -13.16 -18.93 2.33
C LYS A 91 -13.85 -19.69 1.21
N ALA A 92 -14.53 -19.00 0.31
CA ALA A 92 -15.22 -19.60 -0.84
C ALA A 92 -14.29 -19.82 -2.06
N GLY A 93 -13.01 -19.48 -1.95
CA GLY A 93 -12.03 -19.60 -3.04
C GLY A 93 -12.21 -18.60 -4.19
N ARG A 94 -12.99 -17.53 -3.99
CA ARG A 94 -13.17 -16.44 -4.96
C ARG A 94 -12.09 -15.37 -4.86
N PHE A 95 -11.35 -15.34 -3.77
CA PHE A 95 -10.21 -14.46 -3.56
C PHE A 95 -9.02 -15.26 -3.02
N THR A 96 -7.81 -14.93 -3.47
CA THR A 96 -6.56 -15.55 -3.01
C THR A 96 -5.64 -14.47 -2.44
N LEU A 97 -5.10 -14.70 -1.25
CA LEU A 97 -4.11 -13.83 -0.65
C LEU A 97 -2.76 -13.98 -1.38
N LEU A 98 -2.03 -12.88 -1.49
CA LEU A 98 -0.63 -12.93 -1.89
C LEU A 98 0.22 -13.64 -0.84
N THR A 99 1.22 -14.39 -1.28
CA THR A 99 2.29 -14.89 -0.42
C THR A 99 3.13 -13.73 0.13
N PRO A 100 3.90 -13.94 1.21
CA PRO A 100 4.80 -12.91 1.73
C PRO A 100 5.73 -12.34 0.67
N GLU A 101 6.30 -13.19 -0.18
CA GLU A 101 7.21 -12.79 -1.26
C GLU A 101 6.51 -11.94 -2.33
N GLU A 102 5.29 -12.30 -2.69
CA GLU A 102 4.48 -11.51 -3.63
C GLU A 102 4.11 -10.13 -3.05
N VAL A 103 3.78 -10.04 -1.75
CA VAL A 103 3.56 -8.76 -1.07
C VAL A 103 4.82 -7.88 -1.12
N LEU A 104 6.01 -8.45 -0.92
CA LEU A 104 7.25 -7.71 -1.02
C LEU A 104 7.54 -7.28 -2.47
N ALA A 105 7.27 -8.15 -3.45
CA ALA A 105 7.42 -7.82 -4.87
C ALA A 105 6.48 -6.68 -5.29
N GLU A 106 5.21 -6.73 -4.86
CA GLU A 106 4.23 -5.65 -5.05
C GLU A 106 4.74 -4.34 -4.46
N THR A 107 5.24 -4.37 -3.21
CA THR A 107 5.80 -3.18 -2.55
C THR A 107 7.02 -2.63 -3.29
N CYS A 108 7.91 -3.48 -3.79
CA CYS A 108 9.05 -3.06 -4.63
C CYS A 108 8.57 -2.34 -5.89
N LEU A 109 7.58 -2.90 -6.57
CA LEU A 109 7.04 -2.33 -7.81
C LEU A 109 6.35 -0.99 -7.52
N MET A 110 5.53 -0.89 -6.47
CA MET A 110 4.91 0.35 -6.03
C MET A 110 5.95 1.44 -5.74
N LEU A 111 7.00 1.14 -4.96
CA LEU A 111 8.07 2.10 -4.63
C LEU A 111 8.82 2.58 -5.87
N LYS A 112 8.96 1.74 -6.90
CA LYS A 112 9.59 2.12 -8.17
C LYS A 112 8.84 3.27 -8.86
N TYR A 113 7.51 3.29 -8.76
CA TYR A 113 6.63 4.32 -9.35
C TYR A 113 6.28 5.45 -8.38
N ALA A 114 6.43 5.26 -7.07
CA ALA A 114 6.13 6.27 -6.04
C ALA A 114 7.21 7.36 -5.99
N ARG A 115 7.19 8.27 -6.96
CA ARG A 115 8.18 9.35 -7.10
C ARG A 115 7.51 10.73 -7.06
N PRO A 116 7.02 11.17 -5.88
CA PRO A 116 6.40 12.47 -5.73
C PRO A 116 7.42 13.60 -5.98
N SER A 117 6.93 14.75 -6.49
CA SER A 117 7.74 15.93 -6.73
C SER A 117 8.16 16.67 -5.46
N LYS A 118 7.45 16.40 -4.34
CA LYS A 118 7.77 16.92 -3.01
C LYS A 118 8.14 15.75 -2.08
N PRO A 119 9.05 15.96 -1.11
CA PRO A 119 9.35 14.92 -0.13
C PRO A 119 8.11 14.44 0.61
N CYS A 120 7.89 13.12 0.61
CA CYS A 120 6.79 12.47 1.30
C CYS A 120 7.34 11.44 2.29
N VAL A 121 6.90 11.51 3.54
CA VAL A 121 7.32 10.56 4.57
C VAL A 121 6.61 9.23 4.35
N PHE A 122 7.36 8.16 4.08
CA PHE A 122 6.84 6.81 3.92
C PHE A 122 7.00 5.99 5.21
N ARG A 123 5.96 5.27 5.59
CA ARG A 123 5.94 4.33 6.71
C ARG A 123 5.23 3.04 6.34
N SER A 124 5.90 1.91 6.57
CA SER A 124 5.33 0.57 6.46
C SER A 124 5.76 -0.24 7.70
N ASN A 125 5.51 0.33 8.87
CA ASN A 125 5.90 -0.24 10.16
C ASN A 125 4.70 -0.75 10.99
N HIS A 126 3.53 -0.86 10.36
CA HIS A 126 2.35 -1.44 10.99
C HIS A 126 2.56 -2.92 11.32
N ALA A 127 1.86 -3.42 12.35
CA ALA A 127 2.00 -4.81 12.79
C ALA A 127 1.58 -5.83 11.73
N SER A 128 0.70 -5.46 10.79
CA SER A 128 0.29 -6.31 9.67
C SER A 128 1.40 -6.59 8.64
N ASN A 129 2.46 -5.79 8.60
CA ASN A 129 3.49 -5.92 7.57
C ASN A 129 4.51 -7.01 7.90
N TYR A 130 4.99 -7.72 6.88
CA TYR A 130 6.07 -8.71 7.00
C TYR A 130 7.43 -8.08 7.26
N VAL A 131 7.65 -6.87 6.73
CA VAL A 131 8.89 -6.10 6.87
C VAL A 131 8.54 -4.67 7.29
N SER A 132 9.28 -4.14 8.27
CA SER A 132 9.13 -2.75 8.66
C SER A 132 10.03 -1.86 7.80
N LEU A 133 9.40 -0.94 7.05
CA LEU A 133 10.11 0.05 6.24
C LEU A 133 9.80 1.47 6.70
N ARG A 134 10.78 2.35 6.51
CA ARG A 134 10.65 3.80 6.70
C ARG A 134 11.60 4.54 5.78
N GLY A 135 11.18 5.67 5.27
CA GLY A 135 12.01 6.51 4.40
C GLY A 135 11.26 7.76 3.95
N ASN A 136 11.88 8.50 3.07
CA ASN A 136 11.34 9.68 2.41
C ASN A 136 11.31 9.44 0.91
N LEU A 137 10.12 9.47 0.31
CA LEU A 137 9.96 9.34 -1.12
C LEU A 137 10.29 10.68 -1.80
N PRO A 138 10.93 10.67 -2.95
CA PRO A 138 11.46 9.53 -3.69
C PRO A 138 12.90 9.15 -3.31
N MET A 139 13.52 9.84 -2.35
CA MET A 139 14.96 9.79 -2.05
C MET A 139 15.42 8.41 -1.57
N ASP A 140 14.62 7.74 -0.75
CA ASP A 140 14.99 6.47 -0.12
C ASP A 140 14.42 5.26 -0.85
N ASN A 141 13.78 5.42 -2.03
CA ASN A 141 13.12 4.33 -2.76
C ASN A 141 14.07 3.17 -3.04
N GLU A 142 15.26 3.45 -3.59
CA GLU A 142 16.21 2.41 -3.99
C GLU A 142 16.75 1.62 -2.78
N SER A 143 16.98 2.30 -1.65
CA SER A 143 17.44 1.64 -0.42
C SER A 143 16.34 0.76 0.20
N MET A 144 15.08 1.20 0.16
CA MET A 144 13.94 0.41 0.61
C MET A 144 13.71 -0.81 -0.30
N ILE A 145 13.79 -0.63 -1.63
CA ILE A 145 13.70 -1.74 -2.60
C ILE A 145 14.83 -2.76 -2.38
N ALA A 146 16.07 -2.30 -2.17
CA ALA A 146 17.20 -3.18 -1.89
C ALA A 146 16.99 -3.97 -0.58
N SER A 147 16.40 -3.35 0.44
CA SER A 147 16.06 -4.02 1.70
C SER A 147 15.00 -5.10 1.50
N LEU A 148 13.93 -4.81 0.73
CA LEU A 148 12.89 -5.79 0.42
C LEU A 148 13.42 -6.97 -0.37
N LYS A 149 14.29 -6.74 -1.37
CA LYS A 149 14.92 -7.81 -2.15
C LYS A 149 15.73 -8.76 -1.27
N ARG A 150 16.52 -8.23 -0.32
CA ARG A 150 17.22 -9.07 0.66
C ARG A 150 16.26 -9.91 1.51
N CYS A 151 15.13 -9.34 1.92
CA CYS A 151 14.13 -10.09 2.68
C CYS A 151 13.43 -11.18 1.84
N MET A 152 13.31 -11.02 0.51
CA MET A 152 12.82 -12.08 -0.38
C MET A 152 13.84 -13.23 -0.54
N GLU A 153 15.12 -12.95 -0.44
CA GLU A 153 16.20 -13.96 -0.49
C GLU A 153 16.36 -14.73 0.83
N ASP A 154 16.01 -14.10 1.95
CA ASP A 154 16.14 -14.69 3.30
C ASP A 154 14.82 -14.54 4.08
N ARG A 155 14.02 -15.61 4.09
CA ARG A 155 12.75 -15.68 4.83
C ARG A 155 12.90 -15.47 6.34
N GLY A 156 14.08 -15.71 6.91
CA GLY A 156 14.35 -15.45 8.32
C GLY A 156 14.25 -13.99 8.72
N LEU A 157 14.26 -13.06 7.74
CA LEU A 157 14.09 -11.63 7.94
C LEU A 157 12.63 -11.19 7.94
N LEU A 158 11.68 -12.08 7.57
CA LEU A 158 10.25 -11.79 7.56
C LEU A 158 9.66 -11.99 8.94
N LYS A 159 8.70 -11.13 9.30
CA LYS A 159 7.87 -11.35 10.48
C LYS A 159 7.02 -12.61 10.27
N ASP A 160 7.04 -13.51 11.25
CA ASP A 160 6.18 -14.70 11.27
C ASP A 160 4.69 -14.28 11.33
N GLU A 161 3.83 -15.03 10.62
CA GLU A 161 2.38 -14.79 10.60
C GLU A 161 1.79 -14.68 12.01
N ARG A 162 2.29 -15.45 12.98
CA ARG A 162 1.82 -15.45 14.38
C ARG A 162 2.02 -14.10 15.09
N PHE A 163 2.91 -13.26 14.59
CA PHE A 163 3.23 -11.95 15.16
C PHE A 163 2.66 -10.79 14.33
N ARG A 164 1.93 -11.11 13.26
CA ARG A 164 1.19 -10.08 12.52
C ARG A 164 -0.16 -9.81 13.20
N MET A 165 -0.55 -8.55 13.26
CA MET A 165 -1.79 -8.11 13.91
C MET A 165 -2.38 -6.90 13.16
N LEU A 166 -3.71 -6.73 13.28
CA LEU A 166 -4.43 -5.50 12.91
C LEU A 166 -4.38 -4.49 14.02
#